data_6c1d312e7e79c917c4b68ec782595b91
#
_entry.id   6c1d312e7e79c917c4b68ec782595b91
#
_cell.length_a   1.000
_cell.length_b   1.000
_cell.length_c   1.000
_cell.angle_alpha   90.00
_cell.angle_beta   90.00
_cell.angle_gamma   90.00
#
_symmetry.space_group_name_H-M   'P 1'
#
loop_
_entity.id
_entity.type
_entity.pdbx_description
1 polymer ?
#
loop_
_entity_poly.entity_id
_entity_poly.type
_entity_poly.pdbx_seq_one_letter_code
_entity_poly.pdbx_strand_id
1 'polypeptide(L)'
;VSFARPHSPYDPPQRYLDIYKNAPVPDPAIGDWCDKYAKKLDPEKAAQDAPYGNFGNEYARNSKRHYYANITFIDEQIGRVIQTLKKKGMYDDALIIFVSDHGDMMGDHYHWRKTYPYEGSTHVPYIVKWPAADHIAPGKIDAPVELRDILPTFLDVADVTIPADMDGRSLLPLAKGTETNWRKYLDLEHATCYSDDNYWCALTDGKIKYVWRIHTGAEELFDLTKDPQELHNAVNDKKYKKQLEEMRNEMIRHLSERGEEFIKDGQLVVREKTMLYGPNYPEK
;
A
#
# COMPACT_ATOMS: atom_id res chain seq x y z
N VAL A 1 -4.45 19.11 4.29
CA VAL A 1 -5.38 19.12 3.15
C VAL A 1 -5.65 17.66 2.80
N SER A 2 -6.91 17.29 2.57
CA SER A 2 -7.32 15.93 2.22
C SER A 2 -8.24 15.95 1.01
N PHE A 3 -8.09 14.98 0.12
CA PHE A 3 -8.92 14.76 -1.04
C PHE A 3 -9.54 13.37 -0.96
N ALA A 4 -10.85 13.25 -1.14
CA ALA A 4 -11.52 11.95 -1.21
C ALA A 4 -11.24 11.21 -2.54
N ARG A 5 -10.95 11.95 -3.62
CA ARG A 5 -10.55 11.38 -4.90
C ARG A 5 -9.06 11.06 -4.89
N PRO A 6 -8.63 10.05 -5.65
CA PRO A 6 -9.31 9.34 -6.73
C PRO A 6 -10.19 8.16 -6.30
N HIS A 7 -10.51 7.99 -5.01
CA HIS A 7 -11.40 6.92 -4.51
C HIS A 7 -12.72 6.85 -5.32
N SER A 8 -13.24 5.64 -5.49
CA SER A 8 -14.54 5.41 -6.15
C SER A 8 -15.69 6.16 -5.44
N PRO A 9 -16.78 6.58 -6.16
CA PRO A 9 -16.98 6.43 -7.60
C PRO A 9 -15.98 7.27 -8.41
N TYR A 10 -15.55 6.75 -9.56
CA TYR A 10 -14.58 7.42 -10.42
C TYR A 10 -15.30 8.46 -11.30
N ASP A 11 -15.56 9.63 -10.73
CA ASP A 11 -16.39 10.69 -11.29
C ASP A 11 -15.64 12.02 -11.47
N PRO A 12 -14.55 12.05 -12.26
CA PRO A 12 -13.82 13.27 -12.53
C PRO A 12 -14.68 14.30 -13.25
N PRO A 13 -14.44 15.62 -13.08
CA PRO A 13 -15.05 16.61 -13.92
C PRO A 13 -14.71 16.38 -15.40
N GLN A 14 -15.68 16.61 -16.31
CA GLN A 14 -15.62 16.25 -17.73
C GLN A 14 -14.34 16.74 -18.42
N ARG A 15 -13.89 17.97 -18.12
CA ARG A 15 -12.68 18.55 -18.74
C ARG A 15 -11.41 17.74 -18.51
N TYR A 16 -11.31 16.99 -17.39
CA TYR A 16 -10.17 16.11 -17.11
C TYR A 16 -10.38 14.75 -17.77
N LEU A 17 -11.60 14.24 -17.82
CA LEU A 17 -11.91 13.01 -18.53
C LEU A 17 -11.62 13.12 -20.03
N ASP A 18 -11.88 14.27 -20.63
CA ASP A 18 -11.61 14.53 -22.05
C ASP A 18 -10.13 14.37 -22.43
N ILE A 19 -9.21 14.62 -21.47
CA ILE A 19 -7.76 14.38 -21.64
C ILE A 19 -7.48 12.89 -21.86
N TYR A 20 -8.21 12.03 -21.16
CA TYR A 20 -7.97 10.58 -21.14
C TYR A 20 -8.89 9.78 -22.06
N LYS A 21 -9.87 10.41 -22.73
CA LYS A 21 -10.88 9.74 -23.54
C LYS A 21 -10.31 8.74 -24.55
N ASN A 22 -9.19 9.11 -25.19
CA ASN A 22 -8.50 8.26 -26.16
C ASN A 22 -7.07 7.90 -25.72
N ALA A 23 -6.71 8.16 -24.46
CA ALA A 23 -5.40 7.82 -23.97
C ALA A 23 -5.22 6.30 -23.91
N PRO A 24 -4.06 5.78 -24.34
CA PRO A 24 -3.72 4.39 -24.13
C PRO A 24 -3.54 4.17 -22.63
N VAL A 25 -4.25 3.19 -22.08
CA VAL A 25 -4.11 2.72 -20.71
C VAL A 25 -3.86 1.22 -20.72
N PRO A 26 -3.04 0.70 -19.82
CA PRO A 26 -2.72 -0.72 -19.79
C PRO A 26 -3.95 -1.55 -19.42
N ASP A 27 -4.00 -2.78 -19.93
CA ASP A 27 -4.90 -3.80 -19.42
C ASP A 27 -4.58 -4.11 -17.95
N PRO A 28 -5.53 -4.69 -17.21
CA PRO A 28 -5.23 -5.20 -15.89
C PRO A 28 -4.10 -6.23 -15.92
N ALA A 29 -3.22 -6.17 -14.94
CA ALA A 29 -2.23 -7.22 -14.69
C ALA A 29 -2.93 -8.46 -14.14
N ILE A 30 -2.74 -9.63 -14.77
CA ILE A 30 -3.42 -10.87 -14.39
C ILE A 30 -2.36 -11.92 -14.06
N GLY A 31 -2.25 -12.28 -12.80
CA GLY A 31 -1.33 -13.31 -12.32
C GLY A 31 -1.81 -14.73 -12.62
N ASP A 32 -0.87 -15.66 -12.69
CA ASP A 32 -1.12 -17.09 -12.93
C ASP A 32 -1.79 -17.82 -11.74
N TRP A 33 -1.95 -17.13 -10.63
CA TRP A 33 -2.50 -17.61 -9.37
C TRP A 33 -3.94 -17.12 -9.09
N CYS A 34 -4.46 -16.18 -9.89
CA CYS A 34 -5.69 -15.44 -9.56
C CYS A 34 -6.96 -15.98 -10.23
N ASP A 35 -6.91 -17.13 -10.92
CA ASP A 35 -8.05 -17.73 -11.65
C ASP A 35 -9.29 -17.92 -10.77
N LYS A 36 -9.11 -18.18 -9.48
CA LYS A 36 -10.22 -18.30 -8.51
C LYS A 36 -11.08 -17.02 -8.39
N TYR A 37 -10.56 -15.87 -8.79
CA TYR A 37 -11.22 -14.57 -8.77
C TYR A 37 -11.79 -14.17 -10.16
N ALA A 38 -11.55 -14.98 -11.19
CA ALA A 38 -11.87 -14.67 -12.59
C ALA A 38 -13.37 -14.74 -12.94
N LYS A 39 -14.25 -14.95 -11.95
CA LYS A 39 -15.70 -15.01 -12.19
C LYS A 39 -16.16 -13.81 -12.99
N LYS A 40 -16.73 -14.06 -14.17
CA LYS A 40 -17.29 -13.00 -15.01
C LYS A 40 -18.46 -12.34 -14.31
N LEU A 41 -18.41 -11.03 -14.19
CA LEU A 41 -19.47 -10.21 -13.61
C LEU A 41 -20.03 -9.26 -14.65
N ASP A 42 -21.33 -9.02 -14.53
CA ASP A 42 -22.03 -7.98 -15.30
C ASP A 42 -21.94 -6.66 -14.50
N PRO A 43 -21.30 -5.60 -15.03
CA PRO A 43 -21.17 -4.34 -14.32
C PRO A 43 -22.50 -3.70 -13.91
N GLU A 44 -23.58 -3.95 -14.65
CA GLU A 44 -24.89 -3.39 -14.35
C GLU A 44 -25.62 -4.12 -13.22
N LYS A 45 -25.20 -5.36 -12.92
CA LYS A 45 -25.84 -6.24 -11.94
C LYS A 45 -24.97 -6.54 -10.72
N ALA A 46 -23.67 -6.29 -10.82
CA ALA A 46 -22.75 -6.52 -9.72
C ALA A 46 -23.01 -5.55 -8.57
N ALA A 47 -22.75 -6.01 -7.35
CA ALA A 47 -22.77 -5.12 -6.20
C ALA A 47 -21.74 -3.99 -6.39
N GLN A 48 -22.10 -2.77 -5.99
CA GLN A 48 -21.22 -1.60 -6.12
C GLN A 48 -19.89 -1.74 -5.37
N ASP A 49 -19.88 -2.61 -4.37
CA ASP A 49 -18.73 -2.93 -3.52
C ASP A 49 -18.13 -4.31 -3.82
N ALA A 50 -18.47 -4.91 -4.98
CA ALA A 50 -17.88 -6.20 -5.37
C ALA A 50 -16.34 -6.15 -5.24
N PRO A 51 -15.74 -7.01 -4.39
CA PRO A 51 -14.32 -6.91 -4.06
C PRO A 51 -13.44 -7.48 -5.19
N TYR A 52 -13.94 -8.47 -5.92
CA TYR A 52 -13.27 -9.12 -7.03
C TYR A 52 -14.26 -9.60 -8.09
N GLY A 53 -13.75 -9.79 -9.30
CA GLY A 53 -14.49 -10.31 -10.44
C GLY A 53 -13.99 -9.74 -11.76
N ASN A 54 -14.22 -10.49 -12.81
CA ASN A 54 -13.83 -10.11 -14.16
C ASN A 54 -14.95 -9.31 -14.84
N PHE A 55 -14.82 -8.00 -14.89
CA PHE A 55 -15.70 -7.09 -15.62
C PHE A 55 -15.30 -6.89 -17.09
N GLY A 56 -14.20 -7.52 -17.53
CA GLY A 56 -13.61 -7.37 -18.86
C GLY A 56 -12.64 -6.19 -18.98
N ASN A 57 -11.72 -6.32 -19.93
CA ASN A 57 -10.62 -5.37 -20.07
C ASN A 57 -11.09 -3.95 -20.43
N GLU A 58 -12.15 -3.83 -21.23
CA GLU A 58 -12.67 -2.50 -21.61
C GLU A 58 -13.23 -1.74 -20.40
N TYR A 59 -13.96 -2.43 -19.53
CA TYR A 59 -14.44 -1.84 -18.27
C TYR A 59 -13.26 -1.39 -17.40
N ALA A 60 -12.25 -2.23 -17.25
CA ALA A 60 -11.06 -1.91 -16.46
C ALA A 60 -10.28 -0.72 -17.07
N ARG A 61 -10.05 -0.70 -18.38
CA ARG A 61 -9.41 0.44 -19.06
C ARG A 61 -10.20 1.73 -18.88
N ASN A 62 -11.53 1.65 -18.99
CA ASN A 62 -12.37 2.84 -18.79
C ASN A 62 -12.29 3.34 -17.34
N SER A 63 -12.33 2.44 -16.34
CA SER A 63 -12.13 2.79 -14.94
C SER A 63 -10.77 3.45 -14.71
N LYS A 64 -9.69 2.93 -15.29
CA LYS A 64 -8.34 3.52 -15.24
C LYS A 64 -8.29 4.92 -15.86
N ARG A 65 -8.99 5.18 -16.96
CA ARG A 65 -9.09 6.54 -17.56
C ARG A 65 -9.74 7.53 -16.61
N HIS A 66 -10.84 7.13 -15.98
CA HIS A 66 -11.55 7.95 -15.00
C HIS A 66 -10.68 8.20 -13.75
N TYR A 67 -9.97 7.18 -13.30
CA TYR A 67 -9.05 7.29 -12.16
C TYR A 67 -7.91 8.27 -12.45
N TYR A 68 -7.26 8.17 -13.61
CA TYR A 68 -6.19 9.10 -14.02
C TYR A 68 -6.70 10.53 -14.19
N ALA A 69 -7.93 10.70 -14.69
CA ALA A 69 -8.57 12.01 -14.77
C ALA A 69 -8.81 12.63 -13.38
N ASN A 70 -9.20 11.81 -12.37
CA ASN A 70 -9.27 12.25 -10.96
C ASN A 70 -7.90 12.65 -10.42
N ILE A 71 -6.84 11.91 -10.74
CA ILE A 71 -5.46 12.26 -10.34
C ILE A 71 -5.06 13.61 -10.92
N THR A 72 -5.31 13.85 -12.20
CA THR A 72 -5.03 15.14 -12.85
C THR A 72 -5.83 16.29 -12.22
N PHE A 73 -7.07 16.03 -11.85
CA PHE A 73 -7.88 17.01 -11.12
C PHE A 73 -7.28 17.37 -9.76
N ILE A 74 -6.84 16.37 -8.99
CA ILE A 74 -6.19 16.55 -7.69
C ILE A 74 -4.87 17.31 -7.84
N ASP A 75 -4.06 16.96 -8.83
CA ASP A 75 -2.78 17.63 -9.10
C ASP A 75 -2.97 19.14 -9.31
N GLU A 76 -3.99 19.55 -10.07
CA GLU A 76 -4.33 20.97 -10.22
C GLU A 76 -4.68 21.61 -8.85
N GLN A 77 -5.44 20.92 -7.99
CA GLN A 77 -5.79 21.47 -6.68
C GLN A 77 -4.57 21.57 -5.75
N ILE A 78 -3.66 20.60 -5.80
CA ILE A 78 -2.38 20.66 -5.09
C ILE A 78 -1.56 21.85 -5.57
N GLY A 79 -1.51 22.07 -6.88
CA GLY A 79 -0.88 23.24 -7.47
C GLY A 79 -1.40 24.58 -6.90
N ARG A 80 -2.72 24.67 -6.67
CA ARG A 80 -3.34 25.87 -6.03
C ARG A 80 -2.90 26.04 -4.57
N VAL A 81 -2.78 24.95 -3.82
CA VAL A 81 -2.26 24.98 -2.43
C VAL A 81 -0.81 25.48 -2.43
N ILE A 82 0.05 24.89 -3.27
CA ILE A 82 1.46 25.28 -3.39
C ILE A 82 1.61 26.76 -3.78
N GLN A 83 0.83 27.22 -4.77
CA GLN A 83 0.85 28.63 -5.16
C GLN A 83 0.42 29.56 -4.02
N THR A 84 -0.54 29.14 -3.20
CA THR A 84 -0.97 29.91 -2.04
C THR A 84 0.15 30.01 -0.99
N LEU A 85 0.85 28.92 -0.71
CA LEU A 85 2.01 28.92 0.19
C LEU A 85 3.10 29.84 -0.31
N LYS A 86 3.42 29.79 -1.62
CA LYS A 86 4.41 30.68 -2.26
C LYS A 86 4.01 32.15 -2.14
N LYS A 87 2.75 32.49 -2.43
CA LYS A 87 2.26 33.87 -2.30
C LYS A 87 2.30 34.41 -0.88
N LYS A 88 2.20 33.52 0.12
CA LYS A 88 2.28 33.87 1.54
C LYS A 88 3.72 33.84 2.09
N GLY A 89 4.73 33.51 1.28
CA GLY A 89 6.12 33.37 1.73
C GLY A 89 6.34 32.16 2.67
N MET A 90 5.43 31.19 2.70
CA MET A 90 5.49 30.03 3.60
C MET A 90 6.07 28.78 2.94
N TYR A 91 6.23 28.77 1.62
CA TYR A 91 6.59 27.56 0.88
C TYR A 91 7.98 27.03 1.25
N ASP A 92 8.96 27.91 1.38
CA ASP A 92 10.34 27.50 1.60
C ASP A 92 10.53 26.87 2.99
N ASP A 93 9.82 27.37 4.00
CA ASP A 93 9.88 26.87 5.39
C ASP A 93 8.95 25.66 5.64
N ALA A 94 8.05 25.36 4.72
CA ALA A 94 7.09 24.26 4.92
C ALA A 94 7.73 22.89 4.68
N LEU A 95 7.50 21.94 5.57
CA LEU A 95 7.53 20.52 5.26
C LEU A 95 6.22 20.15 4.55
N ILE A 96 6.32 19.58 3.36
CA ILE A 96 5.14 19.11 2.61
C ILE A 96 5.33 17.63 2.31
N ILE A 97 4.39 16.81 2.76
CA ILE A 97 4.35 15.37 2.46
C ILE A 97 3.11 15.09 1.62
N PHE A 98 3.29 14.51 0.44
CA PHE A 98 2.22 13.99 -0.40
C PHE A 98 2.21 12.48 -0.35
N VAL A 99 1.08 11.92 0.08
CA VAL A 99 0.86 10.48 0.23
C VAL A 99 -0.58 10.12 -0.12
N SER A 100 -0.84 8.82 -0.32
CA SER A 100 -2.18 8.24 -0.26
C SER A 100 -2.28 7.29 0.93
N ASP A 101 -3.47 7.12 1.48
CA ASP A 101 -3.76 6.17 2.56
C ASP A 101 -3.74 4.70 2.07
N HIS A 102 -4.12 4.46 0.82
CA HIS A 102 -4.06 3.18 0.11
C HIS A 102 -4.05 3.42 -1.40
N GLY A 103 -3.80 2.38 -2.17
CA GLY A 103 -3.94 2.37 -3.61
C GLY A 103 -5.32 1.88 -4.08
N ASP A 104 -5.39 1.42 -5.33
CA ASP A 104 -6.58 0.80 -5.93
C ASP A 104 -6.14 -0.25 -6.96
N MET A 105 -6.70 -1.45 -6.86
CA MET A 105 -6.35 -2.58 -7.73
C MET A 105 -6.79 -2.38 -9.18
N MET A 106 -7.82 -1.59 -9.45
CA MET A 106 -8.26 -1.21 -10.79
C MET A 106 -8.46 -2.39 -11.77
N GLY A 107 -8.85 -3.56 -11.26
CA GLY A 107 -9.04 -4.79 -12.01
C GLY A 107 -7.81 -5.69 -12.07
N ASP A 108 -6.67 -5.28 -11.57
CA ASP A 108 -5.48 -6.13 -11.49
C ASP A 108 -5.80 -7.38 -10.66
N HIS A 109 -5.39 -8.54 -11.15
CA HIS A 109 -5.69 -9.87 -10.57
C HIS A 109 -7.19 -10.11 -10.32
N TYR A 110 -8.05 -9.46 -11.10
CA TYR A 110 -9.51 -9.43 -10.94
C TYR A 110 -10.00 -8.77 -9.65
N HIS A 111 -9.13 -8.02 -8.94
CA HIS A 111 -9.49 -7.29 -7.74
C HIS A 111 -9.81 -5.82 -8.02
N TRP A 112 -10.64 -5.25 -7.17
CA TRP A 112 -11.09 -3.88 -7.27
C TRP A 112 -10.91 -3.17 -5.92
N ARG A 113 -10.55 -1.88 -5.97
CA ARG A 113 -10.33 -1.07 -4.77
C ARG A 113 -9.07 -1.52 -3.99
N LYS A 114 -9.16 -1.65 -2.68
CA LYS A 114 -8.07 -1.92 -1.73
C LYS A 114 -8.42 -3.10 -0.83
N THR A 115 -7.65 -3.26 0.25
CA THR A 115 -7.73 -4.31 1.26
C THR A 115 -6.95 -5.59 0.94
N TYR A 116 -6.23 -5.60 -0.16
CA TYR A 116 -5.41 -6.73 -0.62
C TYR A 116 -3.93 -6.47 -0.37
N PRO A 117 -3.10 -7.52 -0.22
CA PRO A 117 -1.66 -7.38 0.04
C PRO A 117 -0.84 -6.95 -1.17
N TYR A 118 -1.47 -6.83 -2.34
CA TYR A 118 -0.80 -6.61 -3.62
C TYR A 118 -0.42 -5.14 -3.84
N GLU A 119 0.60 -4.91 -4.69
CA GLU A 119 1.17 -3.60 -4.98
C GLU A 119 0.12 -2.54 -5.35
N GLY A 120 -0.88 -2.90 -6.17
CA GLY A 120 -1.96 -1.98 -6.54
C GLY A 120 -2.74 -1.41 -5.34
N SER A 121 -2.79 -2.14 -4.22
CA SER A 121 -3.48 -1.72 -2.99
C SER A 121 -2.55 -1.10 -1.95
N THR A 122 -1.32 -1.59 -1.83
CA THR A 122 -0.44 -1.27 -0.68
C THR A 122 0.71 -0.32 -1.02
N HIS A 123 1.14 -0.25 -2.29
CA HIS A 123 2.24 0.60 -2.71
C HIS A 123 1.72 1.99 -3.10
N VAL A 124 1.83 2.94 -2.19
CA VAL A 124 1.34 4.31 -2.37
C VAL A 124 2.48 5.29 -2.67
N PRO A 125 2.20 6.44 -3.32
CA PRO A 125 3.19 7.49 -3.49
C PRO A 125 3.61 8.05 -2.13
N TYR A 126 4.91 8.38 -1.99
CA TYR A 126 5.45 9.07 -0.84
C TYR A 126 6.46 10.13 -1.31
N ILE A 127 6.02 11.39 -1.38
CA ILE A 127 6.83 12.50 -1.90
C ILE A 127 6.99 13.53 -0.81
N VAL A 128 8.24 13.92 -0.52
CA VAL A 128 8.55 14.88 0.54
C VAL A 128 9.27 16.11 -0.02
N LYS A 129 8.74 17.27 0.27
CA LYS A 129 9.44 18.56 0.12
C LYS A 129 9.86 19.02 1.52
N TRP A 130 11.16 19.07 1.73
CA TRP A 130 11.76 19.51 3.00
C TRP A 130 11.80 21.03 3.12
N PRO A 131 11.80 21.59 4.36
CA PRO A 131 12.18 22.99 4.58
C PRO A 131 13.52 23.31 3.96
N ALA A 132 13.69 24.52 3.40
CA ALA A 132 14.95 24.93 2.78
C ALA A 132 16.12 24.93 3.77
N ALA A 133 15.85 25.18 5.05
CA ALA A 133 16.86 25.16 6.13
C ALA A 133 17.48 23.78 6.37
N ASP A 134 16.82 22.69 5.98
CA ASP A 134 17.34 21.32 6.13
C ASP A 134 18.40 20.96 5.08
N HIS A 135 18.54 21.73 4.03
CA HIS A 135 19.55 21.56 2.95
C HIS A 135 19.57 20.17 2.31
N ILE A 136 18.41 19.51 2.25
CA ILE A 136 18.27 18.17 1.64
C ILE A 136 18.19 18.31 0.13
N ALA A 137 19.13 17.67 -0.57
CA ALA A 137 19.14 17.65 -2.02
C ALA A 137 17.99 16.80 -2.58
N PRO A 138 17.40 17.17 -3.74
CA PRO A 138 16.46 16.29 -4.43
C PRO A 138 17.07 14.93 -4.75
N GLY A 139 16.31 13.86 -4.52
CA GLY A 139 16.78 12.49 -4.74
C GLY A 139 15.69 11.47 -4.51
N LYS A 140 16.05 10.20 -4.68
CA LYS A 140 15.22 9.04 -4.40
C LYS A 140 15.86 8.21 -3.29
N ILE A 141 15.04 7.71 -2.37
CA ILE A 141 15.45 6.82 -1.29
C ILE A 141 14.70 5.51 -1.48
N ASP A 142 15.43 4.41 -1.60
CA ASP A 142 14.86 3.07 -1.83
C ASP A 142 14.59 2.29 -0.52
N ALA A 143 14.85 2.90 0.64
CA ALA A 143 14.54 2.30 1.92
C ALA A 143 13.01 2.14 2.11
N PRO A 144 12.54 1.05 2.73
CA PRO A 144 11.13 0.85 2.99
C PRO A 144 10.61 1.86 4.02
N VAL A 145 9.63 2.67 3.60
CA VAL A 145 8.98 3.71 4.41
C VAL A 145 7.47 3.52 4.41
N GLU A 146 6.79 4.05 5.41
CA GLU A 146 5.37 3.83 5.62
C GLU A 146 4.65 5.05 6.21
N LEU A 147 3.31 5.00 6.23
CA LEU A 147 2.51 6.12 6.72
C LEU A 147 2.69 6.40 8.22
N ARG A 148 3.07 5.41 9.03
CA ARG A 148 3.43 5.61 10.44
C ARG A 148 4.62 6.56 10.63
N ASP A 149 5.46 6.74 9.60
CA ASP A 149 6.63 7.62 9.62
C ASP A 149 6.29 9.11 9.50
N ILE A 150 5.06 9.46 9.14
CA ILE A 150 4.64 10.85 8.91
C ILE A 150 4.71 11.66 10.20
N LEU A 151 4.08 11.19 11.28
CA LEU A 151 4.01 11.95 12.52
C LEU A 151 5.39 12.15 13.16
N PRO A 152 6.24 11.13 13.35
CA PRO A 152 7.59 11.34 13.89
C PRO A 152 8.43 12.26 12.99
N THR A 153 8.23 12.26 11.66
CA THR A 153 8.91 13.21 10.75
C THR A 153 8.45 14.65 11.00
N PHE A 154 7.15 14.88 11.21
CA PHE A 154 6.66 16.21 11.55
C PHE A 154 7.23 16.72 12.87
N LEU A 155 7.27 15.86 13.89
CA LEU A 155 7.81 16.21 15.20
C LEU A 155 9.30 16.58 15.11
N ASP A 156 10.09 15.75 14.41
CA ASP A 156 11.53 15.96 14.24
C ASP A 156 11.86 17.27 13.51
N VAL A 157 11.17 17.53 12.39
CA VAL A 157 11.33 18.77 11.63
C VAL A 157 10.91 20.01 12.43
N ALA A 158 9.97 19.85 13.36
CA ALA A 158 9.50 20.91 14.25
C ALA A 158 10.34 21.05 15.54
N ASP A 159 11.45 20.27 15.67
CA ASP A 159 12.28 20.22 16.88
C ASP A 159 11.48 19.85 18.14
N VAL A 160 10.52 18.95 17.99
CA VAL A 160 9.68 18.41 19.06
C VAL A 160 10.11 16.99 19.38
N THR A 161 10.24 16.66 20.66
CA THR A 161 10.62 15.30 21.10
C THR A 161 9.63 14.25 20.58
N ILE A 162 10.15 13.24 19.89
CA ILE A 162 9.38 12.08 19.44
C ILE A 162 9.12 11.14 20.63
N PRO A 163 7.87 10.78 20.95
CA PRO A 163 7.56 9.78 21.97
C PRO A 163 8.26 8.45 21.70
N ALA A 164 8.78 7.83 22.76
CA ALA A 164 9.59 6.60 22.65
C ALA A 164 8.77 5.35 22.27
N ASP A 165 7.45 5.39 22.46
CA ASP A 165 6.48 4.32 22.17
C ASP A 165 5.83 4.47 20.78
N MET A 166 6.39 5.32 19.91
CA MET A 166 5.88 5.53 18.55
C MET A 166 6.42 4.45 17.60
N ASP A 167 5.54 3.77 16.86
CA ASP A 167 5.92 2.70 15.93
C ASP A 167 6.66 3.21 14.68
N GLY A 168 6.33 4.42 14.21
CA GLY A 168 6.97 5.05 13.06
C GLY A 168 8.32 5.66 13.41
N ARG A 169 9.09 6.02 12.38
CA ARG A 169 10.41 6.66 12.50
C ARG A 169 10.48 7.94 11.69
N SER A 170 11.23 8.93 12.17
CA SER A 170 11.49 10.14 11.38
C SER A 170 12.26 9.82 10.09
N LEU A 171 11.79 10.36 8.98
CA LEU A 171 12.47 10.29 7.69
C LEU A 171 13.62 11.29 7.56
N LEU A 172 13.75 12.27 8.47
CA LEU A 172 14.72 13.33 8.38
C LEU A 172 16.18 12.80 8.42
N PRO A 173 16.57 11.91 9.36
CA PRO A 173 17.91 11.31 9.36
C PRO A 173 18.17 10.47 8.11
N LEU A 174 17.15 9.76 7.62
CA LEU A 174 17.24 8.98 6.39
C LEU A 174 17.50 9.87 5.17
N ALA A 175 16.77 10.98 5.07
CA ALA A 175 16.93 11.95 3.99
C ALA A 175 18.24 12.72 4.04
N LYS A 176 18.77 12.95 5.24
CA LYS A 176 20.12 13.56 5.46
C LYS A 176 21.27 12.56 5.23
N GLY A 177 20.97 11.26 5.03
CA GLY A 177 21.99 10.22 4.89
C GLY A 177 22.77 9.92 6.17
N THR A 178 22.23 10.25 7.33
CA THR A 178 22.83 10.02 8.65
C THR A 178 22.26 8.77 9.35
N GLU A 179 21.16 8.21 8.85
CA GLU A 179 20.57 6.98 9.38
C GLU A 179 21.39 5.76 8.94
N THR A 180 21.83 4.95 9.89
CA THR A 180 22.62 3.74 9.66
C THR A 180 21.93 2.45 10.04
N ASN A 181 20.77 2.52 10.69
CA ASN A 181 20.01 1.37 11.19
C ASN A 181 18.53 1.47 10.85
N TRP A 182 18.22 1.63 9.56
CA TRP A 182 16.83 1.66 9.10
C TRP A 182 16.20 0.27 9.13
N ARG A 183 14.86 0.24 9.23
CA ARG A 183 14.12 -1.02 9.15
C ARG A 183 14.37 -1.73 7.82
N LYS A 184 14.47 -3.04 7.87
CA LYS A 184 14.61 -3.88 6.66
C LYS A 184 13.26 -4.26 6.07
N TYR A 185 12.26 -4.47 6.92
CA TYR A 185 10.94 -4.94 6.51
C TYR A 185 9.85 -3.96 6.93
N LEU A 186 8.80 -3.92 6.14
CA LEU A 186 7.50 -3.38 6.49
C LEU A 186 6.55 -4.54 6.75
N ASP A 187 5.77 -4.43 7.81
CA ASP A 187 4.62 -5.27 8.09
C ASP A 187 3.35 -4.62 7.53
N LEU A 188 2.55 -5.44 6.88
CA LEU A 188 1.23 -5.05 6.41
C LEU A 188 0.24 -6.09 6.92
N GLU A 189 -0.95 -5.65 7.28
CA GLU A 189 -1.98 -6.55 7.75
C GLU A 189 -3.37 -6.05 7.41
N HIS A 190 -4.31 -6.98 7.33
CA HIS A 190 -5.70 -6.66 7.13
C HIS A 190 -6.58 -7.68 7.87
N ALA A 191 -7.57 -7.18 8.60
CA ALA A 191 -8.64 -8.00 9.14
C ALA A 191 -9.68 -8.29 8.06
N THR A 192 -10.55 -9.26 8.29
CA THR A 192 -11.60 -9.66 7.35
C THR A 192 -12.47 -8.48 6.92
N CYS A 193 -12.51 -8.25 5.61
CA CYS A 193 -13.40 -7.28 4.98
C CYS A 193 -13.74 -7.79 3.58
N TYR A 194 -14.99 -7.71 3.19
CA TYR A 194 -15.60 -8.21 1.94
C TYR A 194 -15.62 -9.73 1.78
N SER A 195 -14.64 -10.47 2.26
CA SER A 195 -14.58 -11.93 2.25
C SER A 195 -13.67 -12.45 3.36
N ASP A 196 -13.89 -13.70 3.78
CA ASP A 196 -13.06 -14.36 4.80
C ASP A 196 -11.61 -14.57 4.33
N ASP A 197 -11.40 -14.77 3.04
CA ASP A 197 -10.06 -14.89 2.42
C ASP A 197 -9.21 -13.64 2.60
N ASN A 198 -9.82 -12.50 2.95
CA ASN A 198 -9.15 -11.23 3.05
C ASN A 198 -8.60 -10.93 4.46
N TYR A 199 -8.34 -11.98 5.24
CA TYR A 199 -7.60 -11.89 6.51
C TYR A 199 -6.16 -12.38 6.30
N TRP A 200 -5.21 -11.46 6.35
CA TRP A 200 -3.82 -11.73 5.99
C TRP A 200 -2.83 -10.84 6.77
N CYS A 201 -1.60 -11.35 6.89
CA CYS A 201 -0.42 -10.57 7.23
C CYS A 201 0.58 -10.68 6.08
N ALA A 202 1.33 -9.63 5.83
CA ALA A 202 2.38 -9.63 4.82
C ALA A 202 3.63 -8.91 5.32
N LEU A 203 4.79 -9.29 4.77
CA LEU A 203 6.06 -8.62 4.97
C LEU A 203 6.68 -8.28 3.62
N THR A 204 7.32 -7.12 3.53
CA THR A 204 8.10 -6.75 2.35
C THR A 204 9.35 -5.97 2.74
N ASP A 205 10.43 -6.19 2.00
CA ASP A 205 11.63 -5.34 2.03
C ASP A 205 11.72 -4.42 0.78
N GLY A 206 10.61 -4.31 0.03
CA GLY A 206 10.53 -3.59 -1.24
C GLY A 206 11.07 -4.38 -2.44
N LYS A 207 11.63 -5.58 -2.23
CA LYS A 207 12.15 -6.48 -3.26
C LYS A 207 11.44 -7.82 -3.29
N ILE A 208 11.19 -8.37 -2.12
CA ILE A 208 10.43 -9.61 -1.91
C ILE A 208 9.22 -9.26 -1.07
N LYS A 209 8.06 -9.78 -1.46
CA LYS A 209 6.84 -9.73 -0.66
C LYS A 209 6.39 -11.13 -0.32
N TYR A 210 6.12 -11.36 0.95
CA TYR A 210 5.58 -12.59 1.50
C TYR A 210 4.21 -12.32 2.11
N VAL A 211 3.22 -13.16 1.81
CA VAL A 211 1.85 -13.06 2.33
C VAL A 211 1.48 -14.36 3.03
N TRP A 212 0.93 -14.24 4.22
CA TRP A 212 0.31 -15.31 4.99
C TRP A 212 -1.20 -15.09 5.09
N ARG A 213 -1.97 -16.03 4.54
CA ARG A 213 -3.44 -16.03 4.62
C ARG A 213 -3.87 -16.71 5.90
N ILE A 214 -4.36 -15.95 6.87
CA ILE A 214 -4.54 -16.41 8.25
C ILE A 214 -5.59 -17.51 8.39
N HIS A 215 -6.71 -17.44 7.66
CA HIS A 215 -7.77 -18.45 7.73
C HIS A 215 -7.45 -19.76 6.99
N THR A 216 -6.61 -19.71 5.99
CA THR A 216 -6.35 -20.87 5.13
C THR A 216 -4.97 -21.47 5.31
N GLY A 217 -4.04 -20.72 5.89
CA GLY A 217 -2.63 -21.09 5.94
C GLY A 217 -1.93 -21.00 4.58
N ALA A 218 -2.57 -20.44 3.56
CA ALA A 218 -1.94 -20.27 2.26
C ALA A 218 -0.86 -19.21 2.31
N GLU A 219 0.23 -19.48 1.59
CA GLU A 219 1.37 -18.56 1.46
C GLU A 219 1.49 -18.07 0.02
N GLU A 220 1.93 -16.83 -0.13
CA GLU A 220 2.27 -16.25 -1.43
C GLU A 220 3.65 -15.60 -1.32
N LEU A 221 4.44 -15.65 -2.41
CA LEU A 221 5.75 -15.03 -2.48
C LEU A 221 5.95 -14.37 -3.84
N PHE A 222 6.34 -13.10 -3.84
CA PHE A 222 6.56 -12.34 -5.07
C PHE A 222 7.96 -11.70 -5.08
N ASP A 223 8.67 -11.81 -6.20
CA ASP A 223 9.94 -11.12 -6.46
C ASP A 223 9.66 -9.81 -7.21
N LEU A 224 9.43 -8.74 -6.48
CA LEU A 224 9.06 -7.43 -7.03
C LEU A 224 10.17 -6.81 -7.90
N THR A 225 11.41 -7.32 -7.81
CA THR A 225 12.51 -6.83 -8.64
C THR A 225 12.42 -7.34 -10.08
N LYS A 226 11.80 -8.50 -10.29
CA LYS A 226 11.62 -9.14 -11.60
C LYS A 226 10.17 -9.09 -12.07
N ASP A 227 9.27 -9.10 -11.13
CA ASP A 227 7.83 -9.15 -11.34
C ASP A 227 7.13 -8.11 -10.46
N PRO A 228 7.28 -6.81 -10.77
CA PRO A 228 6.68 -5.73 -9.98
C PRO A 228 5.15 -5.71 -10.07
N GLN A 229 4.55 -6.51 -10.94
CA GLN A 229 3.11 -6.64 -11.09
C GLN A 229 2.55 -7.91 -10.43
N GLU A 230 3.39 -8.69 -9.71
CA GLU A 230 2.96 -9.87 -8.95
C GLU A 230 2.22 -10.93 -9.82
N LEU A 231 2.69 -11.11 -11.06
CA LEU A 231 2.07 -12.05 -12.02
C LEU A 231 2.35 -13.52 -11.68
N HIS A 232 3.45 -13.81 -10.97
CA HIS A 232 3.90 -15.15 -10.64
C HIS A 232 4.05 -15.36 -9.15
N ASN A 233 3.21 -16.22 -8.58
CA ASN A 233 3.38 -16.64 -7.19
C ASN A 233 4.50 -17.69 -7.09
N ALA A 234 5.66 -17.25 -6.61
CA ALA A 234 6.88 -18.05 -6.51
C ALA A 234 6.93 -19.00 -5.30
N VAL A 235 5.85 -19.14 -4.52
CA VAL A 235 5.83 -19.95 -3.28
C VAL A 235 6.24 -21.40 -3.49
N ASN A 236 5.98 -21.97 -4.66
CA ASN A 236 6.33 -23.35 -5.03
C ASN A 236 7.58 -23.45 -5.92
N ASP A 237 8.21 -22.32 -6.27
CA ASP A 237 9.43 -22.34 -7.08
C ASP A 237 10.65 -22.66 -6.21
N LYS A 238 11.33 -23.78 -6.52
CA LYS A 238 12.53 -24.24 -5.82
C LYS A 238 13.64 -23.19 -5.76
N LYS A 239 13.70 -22.28 -6.74
CA LYS A 239 14.69 -21.20 -6.78
C LYS A 239 14.50 -20.19 -5.64
N TYR A 240 13.29 -20.04 -5.15
CA TYR A 240 12.94 -19.11 -4.09
C TYR A 240 12.81 -19.77 -2.71
N LYS A 241 13.13 -21.08 -2.59
CA LYS A 241 12.98 -21.81 -1.32
C LYS A 241 13.67 -21.11 -0.14
N LYS A 242 14.88 -20.61 -0.35
CA LYS A 242 15.64 -19.91 0.70
C LYS A 242 14.94 -18.60 1.10
N GLN A 243 14.53 -17.79 0.14
CA GLN A 243 13.81 -16.54 0.38
C GLN A 243 12.49 -16.80 1.10
N LEU A 244 11.75 -17.83 0.69
CA LEU A 244 10.50 -18.22 1.37
C LEU A 244 10.75 -18.58 2.84
N GLU A 245 11.76 -19.40 3.13
CA GLU A 245 12.13 -19.77 4.50
C GLU A 245 12.55 -18.53 5.33
N GLU A 246 13.36 -17.64 4.75
CA GLU A 246 13.78 -16.39 5.41
C GLU A 246 12.57 -15.50 5.74
N MET A 247 11.68 -15.26 4.78
CA MET A 247 10.50 -14.40 4.97
C MET A 247 9.49 -15.01 5.95
N ARG A 248 9.29 -16.33 5.90
CA ARG A 248 8.43 -17.04 6.87
C ARG A 248 8.97 -16.94 8.27
N ASN A 249 10.27 -17.15 8.47
CA ASN A 249 10.91 -17.02 9.77
C ASN A 249 10.82 -15.58 10.30
N GLU A 250 10.96 -14.59 9.44
CA GLU A 250 10.78 -13.20 9.81
C GLU A 250 9.33 -12.89 10.20
N MET A 251 8.34 -13.43 9.48
CA MET A 251 6.93 -13.31 9.85
C MET A 251 6.64 -13.95 11.22
N ILE A 252 7.21 -15.15 11.48
CA ILE A 252 7.09 -15.81 12.78
C ILE A 252 7.68 -14.92 13.88
N ARG A 253 8.87 -14.37 13.66
CA ARG A 253 9.52 -13.46 14.61
C ARG A 253 8.65 -12.23 14.87
N HIS A 254 8.13 -11.61 13.81
CA HIS A 254 7.29 -10.42 13.88
C HIS A 254 5.98 -10.67 14.64
N LEU A 255 5.31 -11.79 14.37
CA LEU A 255 4.04 -12.12 14.99
C LEU A 255 4.17 -12.77 16.40
N SER A 256 5.39 -13.14 16.84
CA SER A 256 5.61 -13.80 18.13
C SER A 256 5.16 -12.96 19.31
N GLU A 257 5.25 -11.64 19.22
CA GLU A 257 4.77 -10.73 20.27
C GLU A 257 3.25 -10.76 20.49
N ARG A 258 2.50 -11.29 19.49
CA ARG A 258 1.03 -11.41 19.53
C ARG A 258 0.55 -12.68 20.24
N GLY A 259 1.47 -13.52 20.70
CA GLY A 259 1.19 -14.71 21.50
C GLY A 259 0.80 -15.96 20.72
N GLU A 260 0.37 -16.99 21.45
CA GLU A 260 0.12 -18.34 20.91
C GLU A 260 -1.02 -18.42 19.89
N GLU A 261 -1.85 -17.41 19.81
CA GLU A 261 -2.91 -17.36 18.80
C GLU A 261 -2.36 -17.08 17.40
N PHE A 262 -1.16 -16.52 17.30
CA PHE A 262 -0.49 -16.27 16.01
C PHE A 262 0.67 -17.21 15.77
N ILE A 263 1.45 -17.52 16.83
CA ILE A 263 2.62 -18.39 16.74
C ILE A 263 2.54 -19.46 17.83
N LYS A 264 2.51 -20.72 17.42
CA LYS A 264 2.54 -21.86 18.33
C LYS A 264 3.60 -22.86 17.90
N ASP A 265 4.41 -23.34 18.84
CA ASP A 265 5.51 -24.27 18.57
C ASP A 265 6.45 -23.81 17.44
N GLY A 266 6.67 -22.49 17.35
CA GLY A 266 7.50 -21.88 16.30
C GLY A 266 6.88 -21.90 14.90
N GLN A 267 5.56 -22.07 14.78
CA GLN A 267 4.85 -22.10 13.51
C GLN A 267 3.73 -21.06 13.48
N LEU A 268 3.41 -20.57 12.27
CA LEU A 268 2.25 -19.72 12.01
C LEU A 268 0.96 -20.51 12.27
N VAL A 269 0.03 -19.93 13.01
CA VAL A 269 -1.24 -20.56 13.38
C VAL A 269 -2.35 -20.17 12.42
N VAL A 270 -2.99 -21.18 11.82
CA VAL A 270 -4.24 -20.98 11.05
C VAL A 270 -5.37 -20.70 12.06
N ARG A 271 -6.12 -19.62 11.82
CA ARG A 271 -7.16 -19.14 12.73
C ARG A 271 -8.52 -19.17 12.06
N GLU A 272 -9.48 -19.76 12.73
CA GLU A 272 -10.88 -19.83 12.24
C GLU A 272 -11.62 -18.49 12.42
N LYS A 273 -11.21 -17.66 13.38
CA LYS A 273 -11.88 -16.40 13.70
C LYS A 273 -10.95 -15.21 13.52
N THR A 274 -11.51 -14.13 12.99
CA THR A 274 -10.82 -12.84 12.90
C THR A 274 -10.70 -12.23 14.29
N MET A 275 -9.51 -11.75 14.63
CA MET A 275 -9.31 -10.91 15.79
C MET A 275 -9.72 -9.47 15.42
N LEU A 276 -10.69 -8.93 16.14
CA LEU A 276 -11.19 -7.57 15.90
C LEU A 276 -10.35 -6.48 16.59
N TYR A 277 -9.57 -6.89 17.58
CA TYR A 277 -8.75 -5.98 18.39
C TYR A 277 -7.31 -6.47 18.43
N GLY A 278 -6.36 -5.54 18.62
CA GLY A 278 -4.96 -5.90 18.85
C GLY A 278 -4.77 -6.74 20.14
N PRO A 279 -3.69 -7.51 20.23
CA PRO A 279 -3.44 -8.43 21.37
C PRO A 279 -3.36 -7.70 22.70
N ASN A 280 -2.99 -6.44 22.71
CA ASN A 280 -2.88 -5.60 23.90
C ASN A 280 -4.16 -4.76 24.16
N TYR A 281 -5.24 -4.99 23.42
CA TYR A 281 -6.50 -4.30 23.68
C TYR A 281 -7.07 -4.80 25.02
N PRO A 282 -7.41 -3.91 25.97
CA PRO A 282 -7.91 -4.33 27.25
C PRO A 282 -9.21 -5.12 27.12
N GLU A 283 -9.24 -6.30 27.68
CA GLU A 283 -10.49 -7.03 27.89
C GLU A 283 -11.38 -6.16 28.81
N LYS A 284 -12.64 -5.97 28.39
CA LYS A 284 -13.62 -5.23 29.17
C LYS A 284 -14.17 -6.09 30.29
#